data_8b4b4b6e91d66e438506fd92745719e9
#
_entry.id   8b4b4b6e91d66e438506fd92745719e9
#
_cell.length_a   1.000
_cell.length_b   1.000
_cell.length_c   1.000
_cell.angle_alpha   90.00
_cell.angle_beta   90.00
_cell.angle_gamma   90.00
#
_symmetry.space_group_name_H-M   'P 1'
#
loop_
_entity.id
_entity.type
_entity.pdbx_description
1 polymer ?
#
loop_
_entity_poly.entity_id
_entity_poly.type
_entity_poly.pdbx_seq_one_letter_code
_entity_poly.pdbx_strand_id
1 'polypeptide(L)'
;SAQIAGGRVTLSATGDLASGGGLRVDGTVGLDRPGLPAQISLTGQAMRLVDPRLYDARIDRADITLNGPLSGAFQVAGTVTMGETNLRVPDSGLGASAPIPPITHLDETPAEQRTRIAAGLGPTQEQTGGSQRIGLDLTINAPGRVFIRGRGLDAELGGNLRIGGTTAEVIPAGRLNLIRGRLSILGKRLDLTEGAATLEGNFDPFIRLLASARSGGYQIAISLIGPVSKPDIALSSSPALPEDEILAQLLFGRSVSGLSPVQVLQLADAATGLAGGSSQGGFLANLRQGLGLDDLDLQTDAQGNAALRAGRYLSDNIYTDVTIGGDGGAGVSLNIDLTPDITARGSFSSAGDTSLGLFFERDY
;
A
#
# COMPACT_ATOMS: atom_id res chain seq x y z
N SER A 1 1.63 -22.61 31.29
CA SER A 1 2.32 -23.44 32.29
C SER A 1 3.80 -23.56 31.93
N ALA A 2 4.66 -23.67 32.93
CA ALA A 2 6.08 -24.00 32.78
C ALA A 2 6.43 -25.14 33.78
N GLN A 3 7.16 -26.13 33.30
CA GLN A 3 7.62 -27.26 34.13
C GLN A 3 9.12 -27.39 34.01
N ILE A 4 9.80 -27.60 35.14
CA ILE A 4 11.24 -27.80 35.21
C ILE A 4 11.50 -29.20 35.71
N ALA A 5 12.11 -30.04 34.90
CA ALA A 5 12.53 -31.40 35.27
C ALA A 5 13.76 -31.80 34.48
N GLY A 6 14.71 -32.52 35.16
CA GLY A 6 15.88 -33.13 34.50
C GLY A 6 16.73 -32.11 33.68
N GLY A 7 16.97 -30.90 34.19
CA GLY A 7 17.75 -29.87 33.47
C GLY A 7 17.05 -29.29 32.23
N ARG A 8 15.75 -29.45 32.09
CA ARG A 8 14.94 -28.94 30.98
C ARG A 8 13.75 -28.18 31.49
N VAL A 9 13.45 -27.04 30.82
CA VAL A 9 12.18 -26.30 30.97
C VAL A 9 11.27 -26.66 29.81
N THR A 10 10.07 -27.10 30.10
CA THR A 10 8.98 -27.28 29.13
C THR A 10 8.00 -26.13 29.31
N LEU A 11 7.73 -25.44 28.23
CA LEU A 11 6.84 -24.27 28.19
C LEU A 11 5.58 -24.61 27.39
N SER A 12 4.42 -24.23 27.91
CA SER A 12 3.17 -24.23 27.16
C SER A 12 2.32 -23.05 27.62
N ALA A 13 1.99 -22.18 26.66
CA ALA A 13 1.16 -21.00 26.89
C ALA A 13 0.14 -20.84 25.76
N THR A 14 -1.05 -20.40 26.13
CA THR A 14 -2.10 -19.99 25.18
C THR A 14 -2.64 -18.66 25.64
N GLY A 15 -3.02 -17.82 24.71
CA GLY A 15 -3.60 -16.51 24.99
C GLY A 15 -4.30 -15.95 23.79
N ASP A 16 -5.24 -15.05 24.06
CA ASP A 16 -5.91 -14.26 23.04
C ASP A 16 -5.25 -12.89 22.96
N LEU A 17 -5.10 -12.39 21.73
CA LEU A 17 -4.55 -11.07 21.47
C LEU A 17 -5.63 -10.00 21.61
N ALA A 18 -5.30 -8.85 22.17
CA ALA A 18 -6.23 -7.73 22.34
C ALA A 18 -6.79 -7.22 21.00
N SER A 19 -6.04 -7.37 19.92
CA SER A 19 -6.46 -7.05 18.54
C SER A 19 -7.27 -8.15 17.86
N GLY A 20 -7.54 -9.24 18.56
CA GLY A 20 -8.20 -10.45 18.06
C GLY A 20 -7.22 -11.55 17.65
N GLY A 21 -7.69 -12.78 17.69
CA GLY A 21 -6.94 -13.99 17.38
C GLY A 21 -6.27 -14.65 18.57
N GLY A 22 -5.94 -15.92 18.39
CA GLY A 22 -5.32 -16.79 19.40
C GLY A 22 -3.86 -17.06 19.10
N LEU A 23 -3.07 -17.16 20.17
CA LEU A 23 -1.65 -17.51 20.12
C LEU A 23 -1.39 -18.70 21.03
N ARG A 24 -0.65 -19.66 20.52
CA ARG A 24 -0.14 -20.82 21.28
C ARG A 24 1.37 -20.88 21.15
N VAL A 25 2.03 -21.04 22.26
CA VAL A 25 3.48 -21.22 22.35
C VAL A 25 3.77 -22.49 23.11
N ASP A 26 4.46 -23.43 22.48
CA ASP A 26 4.94 -24.65 23.10
C ASP A 26 6.45 -24.76 22.86
N GLY A 27 7.20 -25.27 23.83
CA GLY A 27 8.62 -25.39 23.60
C GLY A 27 9.40 -26.02 24.76
N THR A 28 10.68 -26.19 24.50
CA THR A 28 11.64 -26.72 25.49
C THR A 28 12.92 -25.89 25.47
N VAL A 29 13.50 -25.71 26.65
CA VAL A 29 14.80 -25.07 26.83
C VAL A 29 15.68 -25.96 27.70
N GLY A 30 16.86 -26.32 27.22
CA GLY A 30 17.85 -27.07 27.99
C GLY A 30 18.61 -26.14 28.94
N LEU A 31 18.63 -26.46 30.23
CA LEU A 31 19.36 -25.69 31.24
C LEU A 31 20.75 -26.28 31.54
N ASP A 32 20.93 -27.56 31.21
CA ASP A 32 22.12 -28.39 31.49
C ASP A 32 23.22 -28.27 30.43
N ARG A 33 22.95 -27.51 29.34
CA ARG A 33 23.87 -27.34 28.20
C ARG A 33 24.27 -25.89 28.01
N PRO A 34 25.55 -25.67 27.64
CA PRO A 34 26.00 -24.33 27.28
C PRO A 34 25.13 -23.71 26.17
N GLY A 35 24.83 -22.44 26.32
CA GLY A 35 24.05 -21.71 25.30
C GLY A 35 22.55 -21.80 25.47
N LEU A 36 22.02 -22.63 26.41
CA LEU A 36 20.58 -22.81 26.64
C LEU A 36 19.83 -23.18 25.33
N PRO A 37 20.11 -24.37 24.75
CA PRO A 37 19.46 -24.76 23.51
C PRO A 37 17.94 -24.77 23.68
N ALA A 38 17.26 -24.06 22.81
CA ALA A 38 15.81 -23.92 22.81
C ALA A 38 15.20 -24.41 21.50
N GLN A 39 14.04 -25.00 21.62
CA GLN A 39 13.15 -25.33 20.52
C GLN A 39 11.75 -24.88 20.92
N ILE A 40 11.26 -23.84 20.27
CA ILE A 40 9.98 -23.21 20.59
C ILE A 40 9.16 -23.17 19.31
N SER A 41 7.91 -23.60 19.38
CA SER A 41 6.91 -23.46 18.33
C SER A 41 5.86 -22.44 18.74
N LEU A 42 5.53 -21.57 17.81
CA LEU A 42 4.52 -20.54 17.95
C LEU A 42 3.48 -20.75 16.85
N THR A 43 2.24 -20.99 17.25
CA THR A 43 1.11 -21.12 16.33
C THR A 43 0.13 -19.98 16.61
N GLY A 44 -0.15 -19.19 15.57
CA GLY A 44 -1.10 -18.09 15.64
C GLY A 44 -2.29 -18.33 14.71
N GLN A 45 -3.48 -17.89 15.12
CA GLN A 45 -4.69 -17.99 14.29
C GLN A 45 -5.52 -16.73 14.39
N ALA A 46 -6.03 -16.26 13.23
CA ALA A 46 -6.92 -15.11 13.09
C ALA A 46 -6.40 -13.84 13.78
N MET A 47 -5.08 -13.62 13.78
CA MET A 47 -4.45 -12.46 14.39
C MET A 47 -4.64 -11.23 13.49
N ARG A 48 -4.73 -10.04 14.11
CA ARG A 48 -4.84 -8.78 13.41
C ARG A 48 -3.72 -7.83 13.83
N LEU A 49 -3.03 -7.26 12.84
CA LEU A 49 -1.99 -6.26 13.01
C LEU A 49 -2.45 -4.96 12.37
N VAL A 50 -2.44 -3.86 13.12
CA VAL A 50 -2.95 -2.58 12.64
C VAL A 50 -1.94 -1.46 12.88
N ASP A 51 -1.57 -0.79 11.82
CA ASP A 51 -1.03 0.57 11.87
C ASP A 51 -2.03 1.48 11.13
N PRO A 52 -2.71 2.41 11.82
CA PRO A 52 -3.78 3.20 11.20
C PRO A 52 -3.36 4.03 9.99
N ARG A 53 -2.06 4.27 9.81
CA ARG A 53 -1.51 5.07 8.70
C ARG A 53 -1.03 4.22 7.52
N LEU A 54 -0.58 2.99 7.79
CA LEU A 54 0.11 2.17 6.78
C LEU A 54 -0.63 0.90 6.43
N TYR A 55 -1.17 0.17 7.42
CA TYR A 55 -1.79 -1.12 7.14
C TYR A 55 -2.81 -1.57 8.20
N ASP A 56 -3.71 -2.41 7.74
CA ASP A 56 -4.58 -3.26 8.55
C ASP A 56 -4.47 -4.67 7.97
N ALA A 57 -3.72 -5.53 8.64
CA ALA A 57 -3.36 -6.85 8.15
C ALA A 57 -3.93 -7.95 9.04
N ARG A 58 -4.59 -8.91 8.43
CA ARG A 58 -5.03 -10.14 9.08
C ARG A 58 -4.05 -11.26 8.76
N ILE A 59 -3.66 -12.00 9.78
CA ILE A 59 -2.90 -13.25 9.66
C ILE A 59 -3.87 -14.37 9.95
N ASP A 60 -4.25 -15.14 8.94
CA ASP A 60 -5.17 -16.26 9.11
C ASP A 60 -4.49 -17.41 9.89
N ARG A 61 -3.20 -17.65 9.60
CA ARG A 61 -2.38 -18.66 10.28
C ARG A 61 -0.90 -18.26 10.29
N ALA A 62 -0.26 -18.54 11.41
CA ALA A 62 1.19 -18.47 11.55
C ALA A 62 1.70 -19.74 12.23
N ASP A 63 2.67 -20.41 11.62
CA ASP A 63 3.39 -21.56 12.18
C ASP A 63 4.87 -21.20 12.18
N ILE A 64 5.41 -20.81 13.32
CA ILE A 64 6.77 -20.29 13.47
C ILE A 64 7.53 -21.16 14.45
N THR A 65 8.77 -21.50 14.14
CA THR A 65 9.69 -22.22 15.01
C THR A 65 10.91 -21.38 15.30
N LEU A 66 11.34 -21.43 16.56
CA LEU A 66 12.60 -20.84 17.02
C LEU A 66 13.50 -21.97 17.46
N ASN A 67 14.64 -22.11 16.82
CA ASN A 67 15.59 -23.18 17.08
C ASN A 67 17.01 -22.62 17.28
N GLY A 68 17.69 -23.09 18.30
CA GLY A 68 19.09 -22.74 18.57
C GLY A 68 19.36 -22.33 20.02
N PRO A 69 20.58 -21.92 20.32
CA PRO A 69 20.97 -21.48 21.66
C PRO A 69 20.42 -20.08 21.96
N LEU A 70 19.71 -19.91 23.09
CA LEU A 70 19.18 -18.60 23.51
C LEU A 70 20.29 -17.59 23.85
N SER A 71 21.46 -18.05 24.22
CA SER A 71 22.63 -17.19 24.47
C SER A 71 23.52 -16.99 23.24
N GLY A 72 23.07 -17.41 22.05
CA GLY A 72 23.83 -17.36 20.79
C GLY A 72 22.96 -17.02 19.60
N ALA A 73 23.41 -17.35 18.41
CA ALA A 73 22.62 -17.19 17.19
C ALA A 73 21.54 -18.29 17.14
N PHE A 74 20.28 -17.89 17.21
CA PHE A 74 19.16 -18.79 16.95
C PHE A 74 18.44 -18.39 15.65
N GLN A 75 17.67 -19.33 15.13
CA GLN A 75 16.94 -19.16 13.88
C GLN A 75 15.43 -19.14 14.13
N VAL A 76 14.77 -18.19 13.49
CA VAL A 76 13.32 -18.11 13.39
C VAL A 76 12.93 -18.52 11.98
N ALA A 77 12.18 -19.60 11.86
CA ALA A 77 11.72 -20.13 10.58
C ALA A 77 10.23 -20.45 10.63
N GLY A 78 9.58 -20.45 9.49
CA GLY A 78 8.17 -20.84 9.45
C GLY A 78 7.38 -20.25 8.31
N THR A 79 6.07 -20.40 8.41
CA THR A 79 5.12 -19.94 7.40
C THR A 79 4.04 -19.08 8.03
N VAL A 80 3.75 -17.96 7.38
CA VAL A 80 2.65 -17.05 7.72
C VAL A 80 1.71 -17.00 6.53
N THR A 81 0.44 -17.31 6.75
CA THR A 81 -0.62 -17.17 5.75
C THR A 81 -1.41 -15.91 6.06
N MET A 82 -1.36 -14.98 5.11
CA MET A 82 -2.08 -13.72 5.19
C MET A 82 -3.55 -13.92 4.84
N GLY A 83 -4.41 -13.27 5.59
CA GLY A 83 -5.80 -13.04 5.25
C GLY A 83 -5.98 -11.69 4.58
N GLU A 84 -7.13 -11.09 4.80
CA GLU A 84 -7.43 -9.77 4.27
C GLU A 84 -6.46 -8.72 4.83
N THR A 85 -5.79 -8.04 3.93
CA THR A 85 -4.74 -7.07 4.26
C THR A 85 -4.95 -5.81 3.45
N ASN A 86 -5.11 -4.69 4.12
CA ASN A 86 -5.27 -3.39 3.50
C ASN A 86 -3.99 -2.58 3.72
N LEU A 87 -3.27 -2.30 2.64
CA LEU A 87 -2.09 -1.45 2.62
C LEU A 87 -2.47 -0.08 2.08
N ARG A 88 -2.05 0.98 2.75
CA ARG A 88 -2.27 2.36 2.33
C ARG A 88 -1.00 2.95 1.74
N VAL A 89 -1.11 3.47 0.53
CA VAL A 89 -0.04 4.26 -0.08
C VAL A 89 -0.10 5.66 0.53
N PRO A 90 0.90 6.09 1.30
CA PRO A 90 0.89 7.42 1.91
C PRO A 90 0.98 8.52 0.85
N ASP A 91 0.35 9.66 1.11
CA ASP A 91 0.38 10.82 0.21
C ASP A 91 1.76 11.48 0.14
N SER A 92 2.52 11.44 1.23
CA SER A 92 3.95 11.73 1.25
C SER A 92 4.71 10.49 0.80
N GLY A 93 5.62 10.62 -0.18
CA GLY A 93 6.35 9.49 -0.77
C GLY A 93 6.92 8.54 0.29
N LEU A 94 6.90 7.24 0.00
CA LEU A 94 7.60 6.24 0.80
C LEU A 94 9.08 6.62 0.84
N GLY A 95 9.54 7.23 1.92
CA GLY A 95 10.90 7.77 2.05
C GLY A 95 10.98 9.28 2.26
N ALA A 96 9.85 10.00 2.29
CA ALA A 96 9.83 11.45 2.54
C ALA A 96 10.16 11.86 4.00
N SER A 97 10.35 10.92 4.90
CA SER A 97 11.07 11.20 6.15
C SER A 97 12.56 11.03 5.88
N ALA A 98 13.16 12.05 5.27
CA ALA A 98 14.61 12.18 5.45
C ALA A 98 14.88 12.06 6.96
N PRO A 99 15.80 11.19 7.40
CA PRO A 99 16.14 11.13 8.81
C PRO A 99 16.44 12.55 9.25
N ILE A 100 15.80 12.99 10.34
CA ILE A 100 16.11 14.31 10.92
C ILE A 100 17.62 14.31 11.09
N PRO A 101 18.36 15.26 10.48
CA PRO A 101 19.81 15.30 10.63
C PRO A 101 20.15 15.22 12.11
N PRO A 102 21.17 14.47 12.52
CA PRO A 102 21.55 14.36 13.91
C PRO A 102 21.82 15.79 14.44
N ILE A 103 20.98 16.22 15.38
CA ILE A 103 21.12 17.54 16.00
C ILE A 103 22.27 17.44 16.99
N THR A 104 23.36 18.10 16.71
CA THR A 104 24.46 18.25 17.65
C THR A 104 24.16 19.46 18.55
N HIS A 105 23.89 19.20 19.80
CA HIS A 105 23.72 20.25 20.81
C HIS A 105 25.13 20.77 21.21
N LEU A 106 25.39 22.02 20.91
CA LEU A 106 26.61 22.71 21.36
C LEU A 106 26.29 23.41 22.70
N ASP A 107 27.23 23.27 23.66
CA ASP A 107 27.17 23.93 24.98
C ASP A 107 25.97 23.56 25.86
N GLU A 108 25.54 22.30 25.84
CA GLU A 108 24.45 21.76 26.68
C GLU A 108 24.85 21.82 28.16
N THR A 109 24.02 22.41 29.00
CA THR A 109 24.20 22.38 30.45
C THR A 109 23.91 20.97 31.01
N PRO A 110 24.48 20.59 32.18
CA PRO A 110 24.22 19.28 32.80
C PRO A 110 22.75 19.05 33.16
N ALA A 111 21.95 20.11 33.30
CA ALA A 111 20.50 20.01 33.56
C ALA A 111 19.71 19.65 32.28
N GLU A 112 20.04 20.29 31.17
CA GLU A 112 19.46 20.01 29.85
C GLU A 112 19.80 18.61 29.38
N GLN A 113 21.07 18.18 29.56
CA GLN A 113 21.50 16.82 29.23
C GLN A 113 20.70 15.76 30.01
N ARG A 114 20.48 15.98 31.32
CA ARG A 114 19.65 15.08 32.14
C ARG A 114 18.20 15.03 31.65
N THR A 115 17.62 16.18 31.29
CA THR A 115 16.26 16.26 30.77
C THR A 115 16.13 15.53 29.43
N ARG A 116 17.12 15.70 28.54
CA ARG A 116 17.18 15.02 27.25
C ARG A 116 17.30 13.49 27.39
N ILE A 117 18.14 13.03 28.30
CA ILE A 117 18.29 11.61 28.64
C ILE A 117 16.99 11.05 29.22
N ALA A 118 16.34 11.78 30.12
CA ALA A 118 15.06 11.40 30.73
C ALA A 118 13.92 11.35 29.70
N ALA A 119 13.99 12.19 28.66
CA ALA A 119 13.04 12.18 27.53
C ALA A 119 13.36 11.09 26.48
N GLY A 120 14.35 10.23 26.69
CA GLY A 120 14.76 9.20 25.75
C GLY A 120 15.49 9.73 24.51
N LEU A 121 15.88 11.00 24.51
CA LEU A 121 16.61 11.68 23.43
C LEU A 121 18.13 11.76 23.71
N GLY A 122 18.62 11.02 24.70
CA GLY A 122 20.05 10.89 24.98
C GLY A 122 20.81 10.26 23.81
N PRO A 123 22.15 10.39 23.76
CA PRO A 123 22.93 9.61 22.81
C PRO A 123 22.55 8.17 23.03
N THR A 124 22.06 7.51 21.97
CA THR A 124 21.86 6.07 22.01
C THR A 124 23.23 5.50 22.32
N GLN A 125 23.44 5.06 23.57
CA GLN A 125 24.57 4.21 23.86
C GLN A 125 24.41 3.07 22.86
N GLU A 126 25.31 2.98 21.90
CA GLU A 126 25.49 1.72 21.20
C GLU A 126 25.69 0.70 22.31
N GLN A 127 24.61 -0.03 22.58
CA GLN A 127 24.72 -1.19 23.45
C GLN A 127 25.70 -2.11 22.74
N THR A 128 26.96 -2.06 23.20
CA THR A 128 28.02 -3.02 22.91
C THR A 128 27.72 -4.40 23.54
N GLY A 129 26.49 -4.65 23.95
CA GLY A 129 25.93 -5.97 24.09
C GLY A 129 25.70 -6.46 22.66
N GLY A 130 26.52 -7.43 22.22
CA GLY A 130 26.47 -7.99 20.89
C GLY A 130 25.02 -8.28 20.51
N SER A 131 24.49 -7.51 19.57
CA SER A 131 23.12 -7.69 19.08
C SER A 131 23.04 -9.12 18.56
N GLN A 132 22.33 -9.94 19.28
CA GLN A 132 22.16 -11.36 18.96
C GLN A 132 21.52 -11.41 17.57
N ARG A 133 22.30 -11.79 16.57
CA ARG A 133 21.84 -11.88 15.18
C ARG A 133 20.95 -13.10 15.07
N ILE A 134 19.65 -12.86 15.09
CA ILE A 134 18.65 -13.90 14.91
C ILE A 134 18.52 -14.16 13.41
N GLY A 135 18.77 -15.39 12.98
CA GLY A 135 18.54 -15.79 11.59
C GLY A 135 17.06 -15.84 11.28
N LEU A 136 16.68 -15.38 10.10
CA LEU A 136 15.30 -15.34 9.61
C LEU A 136 15.14 -16.25 8.39
N ASP A 137 14.10 -17.07 8.37
CA ASP A 137 13.66 -17.84 7.23
C ASP A 137 12.13 -18.02 7.27
N LEU A 138 11.44 -16.96 6.95
CA LEU A 138 9.98 -16.93 6.99
C LEU A 138 9.41 -16.91 5.57
N THR A 139 8.41 -17.74 5.31
CA THR A 139 7.62 -17.71 4.09
C THR A 139 6.28 -17.07 4.39
N ILE A 140 5.93 -16.01 3.65
CA ILE A 140 4.66 -15.32 3.74
C ILE A 140 3.83 -15.69 2.52
N ASN A 141 2.74 -16.39 2.72
CA ASN A 141 1.77 -16.75 1.69
C ASN A 141 0.62 -15.75 1.71
N ALA A 142 0.40 -15.06 0.62
CA ALA A 142 -0.70 -14.15 0.41
C ALA A 142 -1.49 -14.62 -0.83
N PRO A 143 -2.40 -15.59 -0.70
CA PRO A 143 -3.07 -16.19 -1.87
C PRO A 143 -3.98 -15.21 -2.60
N GLY A 144 -4.33 -14.11 -1.99
CA GLY A 144 -5.16 -13.02 -2.47
C GLY A 144 -5.54 -12.10 -1.33
N ARG A 145 -6.45 -11.13 -1.59
CA ARG A 145 -7.00 -10.21 -0.59
C ARG A 145 -5.95 -9.31 0.07
N VAL A 146 -4.83 -9.04 -0.63
CA VAL A 146 -3.90 -7.98 -0.28
C VAL A 146 -4.26 -6.75 -1.11
N PHE A 147 -4.98 -5.83 -0.50
CA PHE A 147 -5.44 -4.60 -1.14
C PHE A 147 -4.43 -3.48 -0.93
N ILE A 148 -4.03 -2.83 -2.01
CA ILE A 148 -3.18 -1.64 -1.97
C ILE A 148 -4.01 -0.47 -2.46
N ARG A 149 -4.22 0.53 -1.59
CA ARG A 149 -5.06 1.69 -1.89
C ARG A 149 -4.34 3.00 -1.57
N GLY A 150 -4.60 4.00 -2.38
CA GLY A 150 -4.11 5.36 -2.22
C GLY A 150 -3.50 5.92 -3.49
N ARG A 151 -3.43 7.24 -3.59
CA ARG A 151 -2.93 7.98 -4.77
C ARG A 151 -3.62 7.59 -6.08
N GLY A 152 -4.90 7.26 -6.03
CA GLY A 152 -5.67 6.80 -7.17
C GLY A 152 -5.51 5.30 -7.49
N LEU A 153 -4.61 4.59 -6.82
CA LEU A 153 -4.45 3.14 -6.98
C LEU A 153 -5.44 2.39 -6.07
N ASP A 154 -6.13 1.41 -6.62
CA ASP A 154 -6.90 0.39 -5.92
C ASP A 154 -6.62 -0.94 -6.59
N ALA A 155 -5.82 -1.78 -5.94
CA ALA A 155 -5.35 -3.03 -6.50
C ALA A 155 -5.40 -4.16 -5.48
N GLU A 156 -5.83 -5.33 -5.92
CA GLU A 156 -5.71 -6.58 -5.17
C GLU A 156 -4.54 -7.38 -5.70
N LEU A 157 -3.66 -7.78 -4.80
CA LEU A 157 -2.48 -8.59 -5.11
C LEU A 157 -2.52 -9.93 -4.39
N GLY A 158 -1.80 -10.90 -4.94
CA GLY A 158 -1.55 -12.18 -4.31
C GLY A 158 -0.19 -12.76 -4.73
N GLY A 159 0.39 -13.59 -3.89
CA GLY A 159 1.68 -14.21 -4.17
C GLY A 159 2.38 -14.72 -2.92
N ASN A 160 3.70 -14.87 -3.01
CA ASN A 160 4.52 -15.37 -1.93
C ASN A 160 5.74 -14.49 -1.73
N LEU A 161 6.08 -14.25 -0.46
CA LEU A 161 7.29 -13.55 -0.07
C LEU A 161 8.09 -14.44 0.88
N ARG A 162 9.40 -14.31 0.84
CA ARG A 162 10.34 -14.90 1.78
C ARG A 162 11.11 -13.80 2.50
N ILE A 163 11.17 -13.89 3.80
CA ILE A 163 11.96 -12.99 4.64
C ILE A 163 13.16 -13.79 5.16
N GLY A 164 14.31 -13.52 4.62
CA GLY A 164 15.58 -14.14 4.97
C GLY A 164 16.52 -13.18 5.69
N GLY A 165 17.78 -13.60 5.85
CA GLY A 165 18.82 -12.79 6.48
C GLY A 165 18.83 -12.89 7.98
N THR A 166 18.98 -11.77 8.66
CA THR A 166 19.00 -11.67 10.12
C THR A 166 18.15 -10.49 10.59
N THR A 167 17.87 -10.41 11.89
CA THR A 167 17.17 -9.24 12.47
C THR A 167 17.96 -7.93 12.33
N ALA A 168 19.27 -7.99 12.10
CA ALA A 168 20.10 -6.83 11.81
C ALA A 168 20.09 -6.46 10.32
N GLU A 169 19.89 -7.44 9.44
CA GLU A 169 19.86 -7.27 8.00
C GLU A 169 18.76 -8.19 7.42
N VAL A 170 17.58 -7.63 7.27
CA VAL A 170 16.41 -8.35 6.74
C VAL A 170 16.45 -8.32 5.22
N ILE A 171 16.36 -9.50 4.61
CA ILE A 171 16.42 -9.69 3.16
C ILE A 171 15.05 -10.20 2.67
N PRO A 172 14.14 -9.33 2.26
CA PRO A 172 12.88 -9.74 1.66
C PRO A 172 13.09 -10.14 0.20
N ALA A 173 12.46 -11.23 -0.22
CA ALA A 173 12.47 -11.70 -1.59
C ALA A 173 11.10 -12.29 -1.96
N GLY A 174 10.71 -12.16 -3.23
CA GLY A 174 9.48 -12.76 -3.73
C GLY A 174 8.67 -11.83 -4.61
N ARG A 175 7.47 -12.28 -4.96
CA ARG A 175 6.62 -11.57 -5.92
C ARG A 175 5.16 -11.62 -5.52
N LEU A 176 4.51 -10.48 -5.65
CA LEU A 176 3.06 -10.34 -5.61
C LEU A 176 2.58 -9.99 -7.02
N ASN A 177 1.58 -10.70 -7.51
CA ASN A 177 0.96 -10.47 -8.82
C ASN A 177 -0.39 -9.79 -8.64
N LEU A 178 -0.74 -8.97 -9.60
CA LEU A 178 -2.06 -8.36 -9.69
C LEU A 178 -3.12 -9.45 -9.90
N ILE A 179 -4.17 -9.39 -9.10
CA ILE A 179 -5.39 -10.19 -9.29
C ILE A 179 -6.40 -9.33 -10.04
N ARG A 180 -6.58 -8.08 -9.61
CA ARG A 180 -7.41 -7.07 -10.23
C ARG A 180 -7.02 -5.69 -9.71
N GLY A 181 -7.37 -4.64 -10.44
CA GLY A 181 -7.12 -3.30 -9.92
C GLY A 181 -7.50 -2.20 -10.89
N ARG A 182 -7.44 -1.00 -10.36
CA ARG A 182 -7.79 0.23 -11.06
C ARG A 182 -6.82 1.33 -10.69
N LEU A 183 -6.57 2.21 -11.63
CA LEU A 183 -5.81 3.43 -11.44
C LEU A 183 -6.67 4.63 -11.81
N SER A 184 -6.96 5.49 -10.86
CA SER A 184 -7.61 6.77 -11.10
C SER A 184 -6.54 7.85 -11.22
N ILE A 185 -6.37 8.38 -12.41
CA ILE A 185 -5.40 9.44 -12.69
C ILE A 185 -6.07 10.53 -13.51
N LEU A 186 -5.88 11.80 -13.12
CA LEU A 186 -6.39 12.98 -13.84
C LEU A 186 -7.92 12.89 -14.13
N GLY A 187 -8.71 12.35 -13.20
CA GLY A 187 -10.16 12.18 -13.36
C GLY A 187 -10.59 11.04 -14.24
N LYS A 188 -9.66 10.27 -14.75
CA LYS A 188 -9.95 9.10 -15.56
C LYS A 188 -9.65 7.82 -14.79
N ARG A 189 -10.55 6.86 -14.94
CA ARG A 189 -10.40 5.52 -14.39
C ARG A 189 -9.82 4.63 -15.48
N LEU A 190 -8.70 3.98 -15.15
CA LEU A 190 -8.04 3.02 -16.01
C LEU A 190 -8.06 1.67 -15.31
N ASP A 191 -8.28 0.61 -16.07
CA ASP A 191 -8.19 -0.75 -15.55
C ASP A 191 -6.74 -1.21 -15.59
N LEU A 192 -6.28 -1.83 -14.49
CA LEU A 192 -4.97 -2.46 -14.45
C LEU A 192 -5.09 -3.82 -15.14
N THR A 193 -4.45 -3.96 -16.28
CA THR A 193 -4.47 -5.19 -17.09
C THR A 193 -3.34 -6.14 -16.71
N GLU A 194 -2.22 -5.59 -16.25
CA GLU A 194 -1.08 -6.36 -15.75
C GLU A 194 -0.47 -5.68 -14.54
N GLY A 195 0.05 -6.49 -13.62
CA GLY A 195 0.74 -5.94 -12.47
C GLY A 195 1.54 -6.97 -11.69
N ALA A 196 2.69 -6.52 -11.21
CA ALA A 196 3.51 -7.26 -10.29
C ALA A 196 4.35 -6.31 -9.43
N ALA A 197 4.63 -6.74 -8.19
CA ALA A 197 5.60 -6.14 -7.30
C ALA A 197 6.59 -7.23 -6.87
N THR A 198 7.87 -7.01 -7.10
CA THR A 198 8.95 -7.96 -6.80
C THR A 198 9.90 -7.37 -5.77
N LEU A 199 10.17 -8.11 -4.70
CA LEU A 199 11.17 -7.77 -3.69
C LEU A 199 12.45 -8.55 -3.96
N GLU A 200 13.59 -7.87 -4.02
CA GLU A 200 14.90 -8.43 -4.35
C GLU A 200 15.96 -7.96 -3.34
N GLY A 201 15.73 -8.24 -2.07
CA GLY A 201 16.69 -7.99 -1.01
C GLY A 201 16.48 -6.71 -0.21
N ASN A 202 15.60 -5.81 -0.63
CA ASN A 202 15.23 -4.59 0.08
C ASN A 202 13.70 -4.40 0.12
N PHE A 203 13.23 -3.46 0.95
CA PHE A 203 11.80 -3.14 1.09
C PHE A 203 11.29 -2.08 0.09
N ASP A 204 12.05 -1.75 -0.94
CA ASP A 204 11.62 -0.94 -2.07
C ASP A 204 11.32 -1.85 -3.26
N PRO A 205 10.09 -2.35 -3.41
CA PRO A 205 9.78 -3.34 -4.43
C PRO A 205 9.88 -2.75 -5.83
N PHE A 206 10.40 -3.54 -6.76
CA PHE A 206 10.32 -3.23 -8.18
C PHE A 206 8.90 -3.53 -8.67
N ILE A 207 8.21 -2.51 -9.16
CA ILE A 207 6.87 -2.64 -9.71
C ILE A 207 6.88 -2.66 -11.23
N ARG A 208 5.93 -3.40 -11.79
CA ARG A 208 5.53 -3.33 -13.18
C ARG A 208 4.02 -3.33 -13.21
N LEU A 209 3.43 -2.19 -13.57
CA LEU A 209 1.98 -2.02 -13.69
C LEU A 209 1.65 -1.51 -15.07
N LEU A 210 0.61 -2.06 -15.69
CA LEU A 210 0.05 -1.61 -16.95
C LEU A 210 -1.43 -1.30 -16.73
N ALA A 211 -1.81 -0.06 -17.00
CA ALA A 211 -3.19 0.39 -16.96
C ALA A 211 -3.65 0.78 -18.34
N SER A 212 -4.87 0.48 -18.71
CA SER A 212 -5.42 0.82 -20.02
C SER A 212 -6.80 1.48 -19.94
N ALA A 213 -7.08 2.33 -20.91
CA ALA A 213 -8.38 2.95 -21.12
C ALA A 213 -8.65 3.17 -22.60
N ARG A 214 -9.93 3.33 -22.97
CA ARG A 214 -10.33 3.73 -24.33
C ARG A 214 -10.84 5.15 -24.31
N SER A 215 -10.32 5.99 -25.19
CA SER A 215 -10.76 7.38 -25.35
C SER A 215 -10.64 7.83 -26.80
N GLY A 216 -11.68 8.45 -27.34
CA GLY A 216 -11.67 9.05 -28.69
C GLY A 216 -11.35 8.08 -29.83
N GLY A 217 -11.63 6.77 -29.67
CA GLY A 217 -11.27 5.74 -30.66
C GLY A 217 -9.83 5.19 -30.52
N TYR A 218 -9.08 5.66 -29.52
CA TYR A 218 -7.73 5.21 -29.18
C TYR A 218 -7.76 4.29 -27.97
N GLN A 219 -6.91 3.27 -27.98
CA GLN A 219 -6.57 2.51 -26.79
C GLN A 219 -5.33 3.15 -26.19
N ILE A 220 -5.46 3.67 -24.98
CA ILE A 220 -4.37 4.33 -24.27
C ILE A 220 -3.89 3.39 -23.16
N ALA A 221 -2.58 3.28 -23.02
CA ALA A 221 -1.95 2.53 -21.95
C ALA A 221 -0.95 3.40 -21.18
N ILE A 222 -0.95 3.22 -19.86
CA ILE A 222 0.00 3.85 -18.93
C ILE A 222 0.79 2.71 -18.29
N SER A 223 2.11 2.74 -18.44
CA SER A 223 3.00 1.81 -17.76
C SER A 223 3.75 2.50 -16.63
N LEU A 224 3.82 1.84 -15.46
CA LEU A 224 4.66 2.22 -14.33
C LEU A 224 5.66 1.10 -14.11
N ILE A 225 6.95 1.37 -14.31
CA ILE A 225 8.01 0.36 -14.21
C ILE A 225 9.16 0.94 -13.40
N GLY A 226 9.65 0.19 -12.42
CA GLY A 226 10.78 0.61 -11.60
C GLY A 226 10.57 0.39 -10.10
N PRO A 227 11.49 0.85 -9.25
CA PRO A 227 11.29 0.82 -7.80
C PRO A 227 10.13 1.74 -7.39
N VAL A 228 9.35 1.34 -6.38
CA VAL A 228 8.18 2.11 -5.89
C VAL A 228 8.57 3.53 -5.47
N SER A 229 9.77 3.71 -4.94
CA SER A 229 10.30 5.02 -4.56
C SER A 229 10.47 5.98 -5.73
N LYS A 230 10.75 5.45 -6.94
CA LYS A 230 10.97 6.22 -8.17
C LYS A 230 10.58 5.42 -9.41
N PRO A 231 9.28 5.23 -9.68
CA PRO A 231 8.84 4.52 -10.87
C PRO A 231 8.98 5.41 -12.11
N ASP A 232 9.35 4.81 -13.22
CA ASP A 232 9.28 5.42 -14.55
C ASP A 232 7.85 5.28 -15.09
N ILE A 233 7.27 6.39 -15.54
CA ILE A 233 5.92 6.44 -16.12
C ILE A 233 6.05 6.65 -17.61
N ALA A 234 5.42 5.81 -18.42
CA ALA A 234 5.37 5.97 -19.86
C ALA A 234 3.93 5.85 -20.37
N LEU A 235 3.61 6.67 -21.35
CA LEU A 235 2.32 6.70 -22.05
C LEU A 235 2.47 6.09 -23.43
N SER A 236 1.48 5.33 -23.86
CA SER A 236 1.41 4.79 -25.22
C SER A 236 -0.04 4.72 -25.72
N SER A 237 -0.22 4.70 -27.02
CA SER A 237 -1.56 4.54 -27.62
C SER A 237 -1.54 3.67 -28.87
N SER A 238 -2.70 3.13 -29.21
CA SER A 238 -2.96 2.44 -30.46
C SER A 238 -4.26 2.98 -31.10
N PRO A 239 -4.24 3.61 -32.29
CA PRO A 239 -3.05 4.00 -33.08
C PRO A 239 -2.07 4.91 -32.31
N ALA A 240 -0.80 4.92 -32.72
CA ALA A 240 0.23 5.70 -32.05
C ALA A 240 -0.02 7.21 -32.15
N LEU A 241 0.10 7.90 -31.02
CA LEU A 241 0.00 9.36 -30.91
C LEU A 241 1.22 9.91 -30.16
N PRO A 242 1.57 11.20 -30.34
CA PRO A 242 2.48 11.91 -29.46
C PRO A 242 1.96 11.96 -28.02
N GLU A 243 2.85 12.10 -27.06
CA GLU A 243 2.51 12.01 -25.63
C GLU A 243 1.51 13.08 -25.16
N ASP A 244 1.67 14.31 -25.64
CA ASP A 244 0.74 15.41 -25.41
C ASP A 244 -0.67 15.13 -25.95
N GLU A 245 -0.74 14.51 -27.13
CA GLU A 245 -2.01 14.09 -27.74
C GLU A 245 -2.65 12.93 -26.97
N ILE A 246 -1.84 11.98 -26.47
CA ILE A 246 -2.32 10.89 -25.61
C ILE A 246 -2.96 11.45 -24.34
N LEU A 247 -2.28 12.42 -23.69
CA LEU A 247 -2.79 13.08 -22.49
C LEU A 247 -4.07 13.88 -22.79
N ALA A 248 -4.13 14.60 -23.90
CA ALA A 248 -5.33 15.34 -24.31
C ALA A 248 -6.52 14.41 -24.55
N GLN A 249 -6.29 13.30 -25.24
CA GLN A 249 -7.30 12.27 -25.45
C GLN A 249 -7.73 11.62 -24.13
N LEU A 250 -6.80 11.30 -23.25
CA LEU A 250 -7.09 10.70 -21.96
C LEU A 250 -7.91 11.65 -21.08
N LEU A 251 -7.52 12.91 -20.97
CA LEU A 251 -8.16 13.88 -20.08
C LEU A 251 -9.48 14.38 -20.62
N PHE A 252 -9.51 14.77 -21.90
CA PHE A 252 -10.62 15.54 -22.48
C PHE A 252 -11.37 14.80 -23.59
N GLY A 253 -10.84 13.65 -24.05
CA GLY A 253 -11.43 12.90 -25.18
C GLY A 253 -11.34 13.66 -26.51
N ARG A 254 -10.38 14.59 -26.63
CA ARG A 254 -10.19 15.49 -27.79
C ARG A 254 -8.72 15.64 -28.15
N SER A 255 -8.44 16.07 -29.37
CA SER A 255 -7.08 16.44 -29.78
C SER A 255 -6.64 17.75 -29.11
N VAL A 256 -5.33 17.96 -29.00
CA VAL A 256 -4.73 19.18 -28.44
C VAL A 256 -5.25 20.43 -29.15
N SER A 257 -5.41 20.37 -30.48
CA SER A 257 -5.93 21.48 -31.28
C SER A 257 -7.38 21.89 -30.98
N GLY A 258 -8.15 20.98 -30.36
CA GLY A 258 -9.56 21.21 -29.98
C GLY A 258 -9.74 21.61 -28.50
N LEU A 259 -8.65 21.84 -27.76
CA LEU A 259 -8.71 22.21 -26.35
C LEU A 259 -8.96 23.72 -26.15
N SER A 260 -9.70 24.05 -25.10
CA SER A 260 -9.82 25.44 -24.64
C SER A 260 -8.51 25.90 -23.95
N PRO A 261 -8.24 27.20 -23.81
CA PRO A 261 -7.05 27.67 -23.10
C PRO A 261 -6.89 27.14 -21.68
N VAL A 262 -8.00 26.96 -20.95
CA VAL A 262 -8.01 26.36 -19.60
C VAL A 262 -7.61 24.88 -19.65
N GLN A 263 -8.10 24.13 -20.62
CA GLN A 263 -7.74 22.73 -20.81
C GLN A 263 -6.26 22.56 -21.21
N VAL A 264 -5.72 23.46 -22.00
CA VAL A 264 -4.26 23.47 -22.32
C VAL A 264 -3.43 23.67 -21.06
N LEU A 265 -3.86 24.55 -20.15
CA LEU A 265 -3.18 24.77 -18.88
C LEU A 265 -3.25 23.51 -17.97
N GLN A 266 -4.42 22.88 -17.91
CA GLN A 266 -4.59 21.61 -17.18
C GLN A 266 -3.75 20.47 -17.77
N LEU A 267 -3.62 20.42 -19.10
CA LEU A 267 -2.77 19.46 -19.80
C LEU A 267 -1.30 19.66 -19.43
N ALA A 268 -0.82 20.91 -19.40
CA ALA A 268 0.56 21.24 -19.01
C ALA A 268 0.85 20.89 -17.55
N ASP A 269 -0.09 21.13 -16.63
CA ASP A 269 0.02 20.75 -15.21
C ASP A 269 0.08 19.22 -15.06
N ALA A 270 -0.77 18.51 -15.79
CA ALA A 270 -0.80 17.05 -15.84
C ALA A 270 0.51 16.46 -16.36
N ALA A 271 1.06 17.00 -17.46
CA ALA A 271 2.33 16.55 -18.02
C ALA A 271 3.50 16.77 -17.04
N THR A 272 3.51 17.93 -16.34
CA THR A 272 4.51 18.22 -15.31
C THR A 272 4.42 17.26 -14.13
N GLY A 273 3.20 16.93 -13.70
CA GLY A 273 2.95 15.95 -12.63
C GLY A 273 3.44 14.54 -12.98
N LEU A 274 3.24 14.10 -14.22
CA LEU A 274 3.71 12.80 -14.70
C LEU A 274 5.23 12.74 -14.88
N ALA A 275 5.87 13.84 -15.27
CA ALA A 275 7.33 13.95 -15.39
C ALA A 275 8.07 13.96 -14.05
N GLY A 276 7.37 13.76 -12.93
CA GLY A 276 7.98 13.74 -11.58
C GLY A 276 8.33 15.12 -11.04
N GLY A 277 7.83 16.18 -11.68
CA GLY A 277 7.84 17.52 -11.11
C GLY A 277 7.02 17.50 -9.82
N SER A 278 7.58 18.00 -8.71
CA SER A 278 6.88 18.16 -7.46
C SER A 278 5.73 19.15 -7.66
N SER A 279 4.58 18.67 -8.10
CA SER A 279 3.33 19.31 -7.72
C SER A 279 3.26 19.10 -6.22
N GLN A 280 3.87 20.00 -5.45
CA GLN A 280 3.61 20.14 -4.03
C GLN A 280 2.09 20.16 -3.94
N GLY A 281 1.55 19.16 -3.24
CA GLY A 281 0.16 18.77 -3.18
C GLY A 281 -0.75 19.97 -3.38
N GLY A 282 -1.30 20.07 -4.59
CA GLY A 282 -2.13 21.19 -4.96
C GLY A 282 -3.29 21.33 -4.00
N PHE A 283 -3.95 22.47 -3.98
CA PHE A 283 -5.11 22.76 -3.14
C PHE A 283 -6.07 21.57 -3.03
N LEU A 284 -6.28 20.82 -4.13
CA LEU A 284 -7.12 19.63 -4.18
C LEU A 284 -6.60 18.46 -3.33
N ALA A 285 -5.29 18.22 -3.27
CA ALA A 285 -4.71 17.15 -2.48
C ALA A 285 -4.86 17.44 -0.96
N ASN A 286 -4.65 18.68 -0.56
CA ASN A 286 -4.86 19.11 0.82
C ASN A 286 -6.34 19.05 1.22
N LEU A 287 -7.24 19.42 0.31
CA LEU A 287 -8.68 19.34 0.52
C LEU A 287 -9.15 17.88 0.63
N ARG A 288 -8.65 16.99 -0.24
CA ARG A 288 -8.92 15.55 -0.21
C ARG A 288 -8.54 14.95 1.14
N GLN A 289 -7.33 15.25 1.63
CA GLN A 289 -6.84 14.76 2.91
C GLN A 289 -7.65 15.30 4.09
N GLY A 290 -7.99 16.58 4.07
CA GLY A 290 -8.79 17.24 5.11
C GLY A 290 -10.23 16.73 5.21
N LEU A 291 -10.80 16.25 4.09
CA LEU A 291 -12.16 15.70 4.02
C LEU A 291 -12.21 14.17 4.19
N GLY A 292 -11.06 13.50 4.29
CA GLY A 292 -10.98 12.03 4.40
C GLY A 292 -11.51 11.30 3.17
N LEU A 293 -11.31 11.89 1.99
CA LEU A 293 -11.71 11.32 0.71
C LEU A 293 -10.58 10.46 0.13
N ASP A 294 -10.93 9.38 -0.53
CA ASP A 294 -9.97 8.54 -1.24
C ASP A 294 -9.65 9.13 -2.62
N ASP A 295 -10.61 9.88 -3.21
CA ASP A 295 -10.46 10.54 -4.50
C ASP A 295 -11.11 11.94 -4.48
N LEU A 296 -10.41 12.93 -5.02
CA LEU A 296 -10.92 14.28 -5.22
C LEU A 296 -10.32 14.86 -6.49
N ASP A 297 -11.17 15.18 -7.45
CA ASP A 297 -10.74 15.51 -8.79
C ASP A 297 -11.59 16.61 -9.43
N LEU A 298 -10.92 17.44 -10.23
CA LEU A 298 -11.57 18.44 -11.04
C LEU A 298 -11.74 17.91 -12.46
N GLN A 299 -12.97 17.69 -12.87
CA GLN A 299 -13.34 17.20 -14.20
C GLN A 299 -13.86 18.36 -15.06
N THR A 300 -13.83 18.15 -16.36
CA THR A 300 -14.50 19.06 -17.31
C THR A 300 -15.50 18.25 -18.11
N ASP A 301 -16.76 18.70 -18.15
CA ASP A 301 -17.80 18.06 -18.94
C ASP A 301 -17.56 18.25 -20.45
N ALA A 302 -18.38 17.58 -21.27
CA ALA A 302 -18.30 17.67 -22.73
C ALA A 302 -18.56 19.09 -23.26
N GLN A 303 -19.16 19.95 -22.46
CA GLN A 303 -19.48 21.35 -22.75
C GLN A 303 -18.37 22.32 -22.31
N GLY A 304 -17.38 21.85 -21.58
CA GLY A 304 -16.25 22.66 -21.09
C GLY A 304 -16.46 23.26 -19.69
N ASN A 305 -17.53 22.89 -18.96
CA ASN A 305 -17.77 23.35 -17.60
C ASN A 305 -16.97 22.52 -16.59
N ALA A 306 -16.44 23.18 -15.56
CA ALA A 306 -15.74 22.50 -14.49
C ALA A 306 -16.74 21.72 -13.60
N ALA A 307 -16.38 20.50 -13.21
CA ALA A 307 -17.10 19.71 -12.23
C ALA A 307 -16.12 19.14 -11.20
N LEU A 308 -16.50 19.17 -9.93
CA LEU A 308 -15.72 18.59 -8.85
C LEU A 308 -16.27 17.20 -8.52
N ARG A 309 -15.43 16.17 -8.56
CA ARG A 309 -15.76 14.82 -8.17
C ARG A 309 -15.04 14.45 -6.89
N ALA A 310 -15.77 13.96 -5.92
CA ALA A 310 -15.27 13.47 -4.64
C ALA A 310 -15.69 12.02 -4.44
N GLY A 311 -14.76 11.12 -4.19
CA GLY A 311 -15.01 9.69 -4.08
C GLY A 311 -14.45 9.07 -2.80
N ARG A 312 -15.13 8.03 -2.33
CA ARG A 312 -14.73 7.28 -1.16
C ARG A 312 -15.14 5.81 -1.24
N TYR A 313 -14.25 4.94 -0.75
CA TYR A 313 -14.58 3.54 -0.49
C TYR A 313 -15.34 3.41 0.83
N LEU A 314 -16.55 2.87 0.78
CA LEU A 314 -17.36 2.53 1.96
C LEU A 314 -16.97 1.17 2.54
N SER A 315 -16.54 0.26 1.65
CA SER A 315 -15.97 -1.05 1.98
C SER A 315 -15.06 -1.50 0.83
N ASP A 316 -14.44 -2.65 0.96
CA ASP A 316 -13.49 -3.19 -0.02
C ASP A 316 -14.07 -3.37 -1.43
N ASN A 317 -15.38 -3.55 -1.50
CA ASN A 317 -16.10 -3.77 -2.76
C ASN A 317 -17.15 -2.70 -3.06
N ILE A 318 -17.25 -1.63 -2.26
CA ILE A 318 -18.23 -0.57 -2.44
C ILE A 318 -17.54 0.78 -2.53
N TYR A 319 -17.63 1.41 -3.69
CA TYR A 319 -17.14 2.76 -3.95
C TYR A 319 -18.29 3.70 -4.26
N THR A 320 -18.29 4.88 -3.67
CA THR A 320 -19.26 5.95 -3.97
C THR A 320 -18.52 7.22 -4.37
N ASP A 321 -19.09 7.95 -5.30
CA ASP A 321 -18.62 9.28 -5.66
C ASP A 321 -19.78 10.27 -5.81
N VAL A 322 -19.46 11.52 -5.55
CA VAL A 322 -20.33 12.69 -5.73
C VAL A 322 -19.66 13.61 -6.72
N THR A 323 -20.37 13.99 -7.78
CA THR A 323 -19.92 14.96 -8.76
C THR A 323 -20.78 16.23 -8.67
N ILE A 324 -20.16 17.38 -8.58
CA ILE A 324 -20.82 18.69 -8.55
C ILE A 324 -20.34 19.49 -9.76
N GLY A 325 -21.25 19.74 -10.69
CA GLY A 325 -20.99 20.53 -11.89
C GLY A 325 -20.94 22.04 -11.59
N GLY A 326 -20.17 22.79 -12.37
CA GLY A 326 -20.11 24.26 -12.32
C GLY A 326 -21.42 24.95 -12.67
N ASP A 327 -22.35 24.24 -13.29
CA ASP A 327 -23.73 24.63 -13.57
C ASP A 327 -24.69 24.43 -12.39
N GLY A 328 -24.19 23.92 -11.26
CA GLY A 328 -24.98 23.57 -10.08
C GLY A 328 -25.63 22.20 -10.14
N GLY A 329 -25.41 21.43 -11.20
CA GLY A 329 -25.85 20.04 -11.28
C GLY A 329 -25.04 19.16 -10.32
N ALA A 330 -25.69 18.24 -9.62
CA ALA A 330 -25.03 17.26 -8.77
C ALA A 330 -25.43 15.84 -9.18
N GLY A 331 -24.46 14.94 -9.11
CA GLY A 331 -24.66 13.51 -9.35
C GLY A 331 -24.02 12.67 -8.25
N VAL A 332 -24.63 11.55 -7.92
CA VAL A 332 -24.08 10.57 -6.98
C VAL A 332 -24.01 9.23 -7.71
N SER A 333 -22.90 8.55 -7.64
CA SER A 333 -22.78 7.19 -8.12
C SER A 333 -22.33 6.22 -7.02
N LEU A 334 -22.85 5.00 -7.11
CA LEU A 334 -22.50 3.89 -6.25
C LEU A 334 -22.06 2.73 -7.14
N ASN A 335 -20.86 2.23 -6.88
CA ASN A 335 -20.30 1.08 -7.58
C ASN A 335 -20.11 -0.04 -6.55
N ILE A 336 -20.64 -1.22 -6.84
CA ILE A 336 -20.56 -2.41 -6.00
C ILE A 336 -19.94 -3.53 -6.83
N ASP A 337 -18.73 -3.94 -6.47
CA ASP A 337 -18.08 -5.09 -7.10
C ASP A 337 -18.65 -6.37 -6.47
N LEU A 338 -19.53 -7.04 -7.19
CA LEU A 338 -20.21 -8.27 -6.76
C LEU A 338 -19.27 -9.48 -6.85
N THR A 339 -18.46 -9.50 -7.92
CA THR A 339 -17.39 -10.47 -8.15
C THR A 339 -16.23 -9.76 -8.83
N PRO A 340 -15.05 -10.40 -9.01
CA PRO A 340 -13.96 -9.81 -9.79
C PRO A 340 -14.38 -9.33 -11.19
N ASP A 341 -15.36 -10.00 -11.79
CA ASP A 341 -15.80 -9.76 -13.16
C ASP A 341 -17.14 -9.01 -13.26
N ILE A 342 -17.84 -8.76 -12.15
CA ILE A 342 -19.19 -8.17 -12.18
C ILE A 342 -19.26 -6.97 -11.24
N THR A 343 -19.55 -5.80 -11.80
CA THR A 343 -19.79 -4.56 -11.05
C THR A 343 -21.25 -4.10 -11.28
N ALA A 344 -21.96 -3.90 -10.18
CA ALA A 344 -23.24 -3.19 -10.20
C ALA A 344 -22.98 -1.68 -10.02
N ARG A 345 -23.53 -0.86 -10.92
CA ARG A 345 -23.39 0.61 -10.83
C ARG A 345 -24.77 1.25 -10.83
N GLY A 346 -25.04 2.05 -9.80
CA GLY A 346 -26.17 2.94 -9.73
C GLY A 346 -25.74 4.38 -9.80
N SER A 347 -26.47 5.26 -10.49
CA SER A 347 -26.27 6.69 -10.44
C SER A 347 -27.58 7.44 -10.34
N PHE A 348 -27.52 8.59 -9.68
CA PHE A 348 -28.61 9.53 -9.53
C PHE A 348 -28.09 10.95 -9.79
N SER A 349 -28.85 11.75 -10.56
CA SER A 349 -28.52 13.15 -10.82
C SER A 349 -29.57 14.09 -10.20
N SER A 350 -29.17 15.31 -9.90
CA SER A 350 -30.08 16.35 -9.42
C SER A 350 -31.13 16.77 -10.47
N ALA A 351 -30.91 16.43 -11.74
CA ALA A 351 -31.88 16.58 -12.81
C ALA A 351 -32.99 15.52 -12.78
N GLY A 352 -32.91 14.52 -11.86
CA GLY A 352 -33.86 13.45 -11.70
C GLY A 352 -33.53 12.19 -12.51
N ASP A 353 -32.44 12.18 -13.25
CA ASP A 353 -32.01 11.00 -14.00
C ASP A 353 -31.46 9.94 -13.05
N THR A 354 -31.92 8.73 -13.23
CA THR A 354 -31.46 7.57 -12.44
C THR A 354 -31.04 6.47 -13.41
N SER A 355 -29.88 5.89 -13.18
CA SER A 355 -29.42 4.73 -13.92
C SER A 355 -29.02 3.59 -12.98
N LEU A 356 -29.30 2.37 -13.41
CA LEU A 356 -28.83 1.15 -12.77
C LEU A 356 -28.35 0.21 -13.87
N GLY A 357 -27.12 -0.29 -13.73
CA GLY A 357 -26.51 -1.20 -14.68
C GLY A 357 -25.68 -2.27 -13.99
N LEU A 358 -25.63 -3.44 -14.62
CA LEU A 358 -24.65 -4.48 -14.32
C LEU A 358 -23.62 -4.49 -15.43
N PHE A 359 -22.37 -4.37 -15.05
CA PHE A 359 -21.24 -4.40 -15.97
C PHE A 359 -20.51 -5.72 -15.74
N PHE A 360 -20.34 -6.45 -16.82
CA PHE A 360 -19.55 -7.67 -16.84
C PHE A 360 -18.27 -7.39 -17.61
N GLU A 361 -17.16 -7.55 -16.96
CA GLU A 361 -15.83 -7.35 -17.51
C GLU A 361 -15.06 -8.66 -17.34
N ARG A 362 -14.77 -9.32 -18.45
CA ARG A 362 -14.00 -10.56 -18.47
C ARG A 362 -12.79 -10.35 -19.35
N ASP A 363 -11.61 -10.45 -18.75
CA ASP A 363 -10.37 -10.50 -19.48
C ASP A 363 -10.24 -11.87 -20.17
N TYR A 364 -9.99 -11.85 -21.48
CA TYR A 364 -9.63 -13.01 -22.29
C TYR A 364 -8.13 -13.06 -22.46
#